data_914df541ea7c81a28982bfa6abefa299
#
_entry.id   914df541ea7c81a28982bfa6abefa299
#
_cell.length_a   1.000
_cell.length_b   1.000
_cell.length_c   1.000
_cell.angle_alpha   90.00
_cell.angle_beta   90.00
_cell.angle_gamma   90.00
#
_symmetry.space_group_name_H-M   'P 1'
#
loop_
_entity.id
_entity.type
_entity.pdbx_description
1 polymer ?
#
loop_
_entity_poly.entity_id
_entity_poly.type
_entity_poly.pdbx_seq_one_letter_code
_entity_poly.pdbx_strand_id
1 'polypeptide(L)'
;MTVVLPYEFDTSDVWRKIIKGVFALNAVIILGLLYSLLISHRLGVAAQLALIEEFLLGFARVCVRFQSGSIGTLTAERVVIQPNQLLWFTLPGPEGTYGLDRFSAIRVESRAGPLGTAVSTGPNEVVWLSGRPGTPDIVLARTENRAGEVVGREFGALLKLPVKETGTKVIRL
;
A
#
# COMPACT_ATOMS: atom_id res chain seq x y z
N MET A 1 16.54 -12.67 3.86
CA MET A 1 16.40 -12.24 2.45
C MET A 1 17.63 -11.41 2.16
N THR A 2 18.44 -11.75 1.17
CA THR A 2 19.65 -10.98 0.83
C THR A 2 19.29 -10.00 -0.26
N VAL A 3 19.47 -8.71 -0.01
CA VAL A 3 19.20 -7.66 -0.99
C VAL A 3 20.36 -7.56 -1.99
N VAL A 4 20.06 -7.66 -3.26
CA VAL A 4 21.05 -7.55 -4.37
C VAL A 4 20.54 -6.52 -5.36
N LEU A 5 21.45 -5.68 -5.91
CA LEU A 5 21.11 -4.73 -6.95
C LEU A 5 21.37 -5.33 -8.36
N PRO A 6 20.50 -5.05 -9.36
CA PRO A 6 19.28 -4.25 -9.24
C PRO A 6 18.22 -4.99 -8.41
N TYR A 7 17.51 -4.25 -7.55
CA TYR A 7 16.44 -4.79 -6.71
C TYR A 7 15.08 -4.36 -7.26
N GLU A 8 14.28 -5.31 -7.69
CA GLU A 8 12.89 -5.08 -8.12
C GLU A 8 11.95 -5.21 -6.92
N PHE A 9 11.04 -4.27 -6.77
CA PHE A 9 10.09 -4.28 -5.68
C PHE A 9 8.66 -4.01 -6.17
N ASP A 10 7.73 -4.73 -5.57
CA ASP A 10 6.30 -4.50 -5.66
C ASP A 10 5.68 -4.62 -4.27
N THR A 11 5.53 -3.49 -3.61
CA THR A 11 4.94 -3.42 -2.27
C THR A 11 3.45 -3.13 -2.27
N SER A 12 2.84 -3.06 -3.46
CA SER A 12 1.42 -2.76 -3.65
C SER A 12 0.56 -4.02 -3.95
N ASP A 13 1.16 -5.19 -4.17
CA ASP A 13 0.46 -6.39 -4.66
C ASP A 13 -0.71 -6.83 -3.77
N VAL A 14 -0.52 -6.84 -2.45
CA VAL A 14 -1.58 -7.22 -1.50
C VAL A 14 -2.79 -6.29 -1.62
N TRP A 15 -2.53 -4.99 -1.70
CA TRP A 15 -3.59 -3.99 -1.81
C TRP A 15 -4.30 -4.06 -3.15
N ARG A 16 -3.59 -4.30 -4.24
CA ARG A 16 -4.21 -4.53 -5.55
C ARG A 16 -5.15 -5.71 -5.54
N LYS A 17 -4.80 -6.81 -4.87
CA LYS A 17 -5.68 -7.98 -4.70
C LYS A 17 -6.94 -7.63 -3.90
N ILE A 18 -6.79 -6.91 -2.77
CA ILE A 18 -7.92 -6.46 -1.95
C ILE A 18 -8.84 -5.55 -2.76
N ILE A 19 -8.29 -4.54 -3.43
CA ILE A 19 -9.09 -3.59 -4.22
C ILE A 19 -9.81 -4.31 -5.37
N LYS A 20 -9.15 -5.23 -6.09
CA LYS A 20 -9.81 -6.06 -7.10
C LYS A 20 -10.99 -6.85 -6.53
N GLY A 21 -10.82 -7.43 -5.33
CA GLY A 21 -11.90 -8.12 -4.63
C GLY A 21 -13.07 -7.19 -4.29
N VAL A 22 -12.79 -5.99 -3.80
CA VAL A 22 -13.81 -4.96 -3.52
C VAL A 22 -14.55 -4.56 -4.79
N PHE A 23 -13.85 -4.34 -5.91
CA PHE A 23 -14.49 -4.04 -7.19
C PHE A 23 -15.39 -5.17 -7.70
N ALA A 24 -14.94 -6.42 -7.58
CA ALA A 24 -15.76 -7.57 -7.95
C ALA A 24 -17.04 -7.66 -7.09
N LEU A 25 -16.91 -7.43 -5.78
CA LEU A 25 -18.05 -7.42 -4.87
C LEU A 25 -19.01 -6.27 -5.19
N ASN A 26 -18.51 -5.07 -5.44
CA ASN A 26 -19.32 -3.92 -5.86
C ASN A 26 -20.12 -4.23 -7.14
N ALA A 27 -19.50 -4.85 -8.13
CA ALA A 27 -20.20 -5.24 -9.35
C ALA A 27 -21.38 -6.17 -9.07
N VAL A 28 -21.22 -7.15 -8.18
CA VAL A 28 -22.30 -8.07 -7.77
C VAL A 28 -23.42 -7.32 -7.05
N ILE A 29 -23.08 -6.40 -6.16
CA ILE A 29 -24.08 -5.61 -5.39
C ILE A 29 -24.85 -4.69 -6.34
N ILE A 30 -24.19 -4.01 -7.28
CA ILE A 30 -24.84 -3.16 -8.28
C ILE A 30 -25.82 -3.97 -9.13
N LEU A 31 -25.42 -5.17 -9.59
CA LEU A 31 -26.31 -6.05 -10.33
C LEU A 31 -27.52 -6.49 -9.49
N GLY A 32 -27.32 -6.83 -8.21
CA GLY A 32 -28.38 -7.15 -7.27
C GLY A 32 -29.35 -5.97 -7.03
N LEU A 33 -28.79 -4.77 -6.91
CA LEU A 33 -29.57 -3.53 -6.76
C LEU A 33 -30.42 -3.25 -7.99
N LEU A 34 -29.84 -3.34 -9.18
CA LEU A 34 -30.57 -3.20 -10.44
C LEU A 34 -31.70 -4.24 -10.58
N TYR A 35 -31.41 -5.50 -10.28
CA TYR A 35 -32.41 -6.58 -10.27
C TYR A 35 -33.54 -6.28 -9.28
N SER A 36 -33.21 -5.83 -8.05
CA SER A 36 -34.20 -5.53 -7.02
C SER A 36 -35.10 -4.35 -7.39
N LEU A 37 -34.56 -3.34 -8.06
CA LEU A 37 -35.31 -2.16 -8.51
C LEU A 37 -36.15 -2.41 -9.77
N LEU A 38 -35.53 -3.02 -10.78
CA LEU A 38 -36.11 -3.07 -12.14
C LEU A 38 -36.99 -4.30 -12.35
N ILE A 39 -36.66 -5.43 -11.71
CA ILE A 39 -37.33 -6.71 -11.95
C ILE A 39 -38.20 -7.13 -10.78
N SER A 40 -37.65 -7.17 -9.57
CA SER A 40 -38.42 -7.66 -8.42
C SER A 40 -39.23 -6.60 -7.68
N HIS A 41 -39.00 -5.32 -7.97
CA HIS A 41 -39.63 -4.15 -7.33
C HIS A 41 -39.57 -4.17 -5.79
N ARG A 42 -38.52 -4.77 -5.20
CA ARG A 42 -38.32 -4.92 -3.75
C ARG A 42 -37.50 -3.74 -3.20
N LEU A 43 -38.15 -2.62 -2.96
CA LEU A 43 -37.50 -1.38 -2.48
C LEU A 43 -36.73 -1.56 -1.18
N GLY A 44 -37.22 -2.39 -0.25
CA GLY A 44 -36.51 -2.65 1.01
C GLY A 44 -35.17 -3.35 0.79
N VAL A 45 -35.10 -4.34 -0.12
CA VAL A 45 -33.86 -5.03 -0.48
C VAL A 45 -32.91 -4.08 -1.23
N ALA A 46 -33.45 -3.27 -2.12
CA ALA A 46 -32.66 -2.27 -2.83
C ALA A 46 -32.02 -1.25 -1.88
N ALA A 47 -32.76 -0.78 -0.87
CA ALA A 47 -32.23 0.14 0.15
C ALA A 47 -31.10 -0.50 0.98
N GLN A 48 -31.24 -1.76 1.37
CA GLN A 48 -30.17 -2.48 2.08
C GLN A 48 -28.92 -2.64 1.22
N LEU A 49 -29.07 -3.01 -0.06
CA LEU A 49 -27.95 -3.14 -0.98
C LEU A 49 -27.25 -1.80 -1.21
N ALA A 50 -28.00 -0.69 -1.31
CA ALA A 50 -27.44 0.64 -1.46
C ALA A 50 -26.60 1.05 -0.22
N LEU A 51 -27.04 0.73 1.00
CA LEU A 51 -26.26 0.98 2.22
C LEU A 51 -24.96 0.17 2.25
N ILE A 52 -25.01 -1.10 1.84
CA ILE A 52 -23.82 -1.95 1.75
C ILE A 52 -22.85 -1.37 0.72
N GLU A 53 -23.35 -0.90 -0.42
CA GLU A 53 -22.54 -0.28 -1.47
C GLU A 53 -21.83 0.98 -0.97
N GLU A 54 -22.54 1.85 -0.26
CA GLU A 54 -21.95 3.07 0.32
C GLU A 54 -20.84 2.73 1.33
N PHE A 55 -21.06 1.72 2.17
CA PHE A 55 -20.05 1.23 3.10
C PHE A 55 -18.81 0.71 2.36
N LEU A 56 -18.99 -0.09 1.31
CA LEU A 56 -17.87 -0.65 0.52
C LEU A 56 -17.09 0.43 -0.23
N LEU A 57 -17.77 1.43 -0.78
CA LEU A 57 -17.14 2.59 -1.41
C LEU A 57 -16.34 3.41 -0.39
N GLY A 58 -16.89 3.62 0.81
CA GLY A 58 -16.18 4.24 1.93
C GLY A 58 -14.93 3.45 2.30
N PHE A 59 -15.04 2.13 2.45
CA PHE A 59 -13.92 1.24 2.72
C PHE A 59 -12.87 1.27 1.61
N ALA A 60 -13.27 1.24 0.36
CA ALA A 60 -12.36 1.34 -0.78
C ALA A 60 -11.57 2.66 -0.76
N ARG A 61 -12.24 3.81 -0.46
CA ARG A 61 -11.57 5.11 -0.33
C ARG A 61 -10.54 5.12 0.79
N VAL A 62 -10.87 4.52 1.94
CA VAL A 62 -9.93 4.37 3.06
C VAL A 62 -8.74 3.51 2.63
N CYS A 63 -8.98 2.36 2.01
CA CYS A 63 -7.92 1.49 1.51
C CYS A 63 -6.99 2.22 0.53
N VAL A 64 -7.52 2.95 -0.44
CA VAL A 64 -6.72 3.73 -1.41
C VAL A 64 -5.90 4.81 -0.70
N ARG A 65 -6.47 5.50 0.29
CA ARG A 65 -5.78 6.56 1.03
C ARG A 65 -4.62 6.04 1.89
N PHE A 66 -4.77 4.85 2.46
CA PHE A 66 -3.72 4.22 3.29
C PHE A 66 -2.77 3.34 2.50
N GLN A 67 -3.00 3.20 1.21
CA GLN A 67 -2.14 2.45 0.33
C GLN A 67 -0.86 3.22 0.04
N SER A 68 0.17 2.92 0.78
CA SER A 68 1.53 3.38 0.54
C SER A 68 2.37 2.23 -0.04
N GLY A 69 2.05 1.82 -1.25
CA GLY A 69 2.83 0.82 -1.98
C GLY A 69 3.54 1.46 -3.17
N SER A 70 4.66 0.93 -3.56
CA SER A 70 5.43 1.37 -4.72
C SER A 70 5.84 0.14 -5.55
N ILE A 71 5.95 0.34 -6.85
CA ILE A 71 6.46 -0.65 -7.79
C ILE A 71 7.64 -0.02 -8.50
N GLY A 72 8.73 -0.75 -8.59
CA GLY A 72 9.87 -0.17 -9.28
C GLY A 72 11.14 -0.98 -9.18
N THR A 73 12.22 -0.36 -9.59
CA THR A 73 13.57 -0.94 -9.58
C THR A 73 14.55 0.02 -8.92
N LEU A 74 15.28 -0.49 -7.96
CA LEU A 74 16.37 0.22 -7.27
C LEU A 74 17.70 -0.26 -7.82
N THR A 75 18.52 0.68 -8.25
CA THR A 75 19.89 0.45 -8.69
C THR A 75 20.89 1.15 -7.76
N ALA A 76 22.18 1.02 -8.00
CA ALA A 76 23.23 1.71 -7.21
C ALA A 76 23.19 3.24 -7.33
N GLU A 77 22.55 3.79 -8.36
CA GLU A 77 22.57 5.23 -8.66
C GLU A 77 21.18 5.89 -8.55
N ARG A 78 20.12 5.13 -8.81
CA ARG A 78 18.77 5.68 -8.92
C ARG A 78 17.71 4.67 -8.55
N VAL A 79 16.53 5.17 -8.22
CA VAL A 79 15.30 4.41 -8.13
C VAL A 79 14.34 4.83 -9.22
N VAL A 80 13.79 3.87 -9.93
CA VAL A 80 12.76 4.06 -10.96
C VAL A 80 11.46 3.52 -10.42
N ILE A 81 10.45 4.38 -10.32
CA ILE A 81 9.13 4.02 -9.80
C ILE A 81 8.14 4.05 -10.94
N GLN A 82 7.46 2.95 -11.12
CA GLN A 82 6.41 2.80 -12.11
C GLN A 82 5.07 3.29 -11.55
N PRO A 83 4.17 3.84 -12.41
CA PRO A 83 2.81 4.17 -11.99
C PRO A 83 2.09 2.91 -11.52
N ASN A 84 1.45 3.00 -10.36
CA ASN A 84 0.68 1.88 -9.82
C ASN A 84 -0.68 1.80 -10.52
N GLN A 85 -0.77 0.96 -11.55
CA GLN A 85 -1.99 0.78 -12.32
C GLN A 85 -2.86 -0.36 -11.76
N LEU A 86 -4.14 -0.10 -11.63
CA LEU A 86 -5.17 -1.07 -11.29
C LEU A 86 -6.27 -1.03 -12.34
N LEU A 87 -6.37 -2.06 -13.18
CA LEU A 87 -7.25 -2.09 -14.35
C LEU A 87 -6.97 -0.86 -15.25
N TRP A 88 -7.93 0.05 -15.37
CA TRP A 88 -7.80 1.32 -16.13
C TRP A 88 -7.54 2.56 -15.25
N PHE A 89 -7.36 2.37 -13.94
CA PHE A 89 -7.08 3.46 -13.00
C PHE A 89 -5.60 3.51 -12.67
N THR A 90 -5.05 4.72 -12.57
CA THR A 90 -3.75 4.94 -11.92
C THR A 90 -4.01 5.29 -10.45
N LEU A 91 -3.48 4.49 -9.55
CA LEU A 91 -3.58 4.73 -8.12
C LEU A 91 -2.60 5.85 -7.72
N PRO A 92 -2.98 6.72 -6.78
CA PRO A 92 -2.09 7.77 -6.30
C PRO A 92 -0.84 7.17 -5.64
N GLY A 93 0.32 7.69 -5.96
CA GLY A 93 1.59 7.24 -5.42
C GLY A 93 2.76 7.96 -6.07
N PRO A 94 3.98 7.79 -5.57
CA PRO A 94 5.15 8.31 -6.24
C PRO A 94 5.36 7.62 -7.58
N GLU A 95 5.78 8.37 -8.59
CA GLU A 95 6.17 7.87 -9.91
C GLU A 95 7.36 8.68 -10.45
N GLY A 96 8.15 8.06 -11.32
CA GLY A 96 9.29 8.72 -11.95
C GLY A 96 10.65 8.13 -11.58
N THR A 97 11.70 8.82 -11.97
CA THR A 97 13.08 8.43 -11.71
C THR A 97 13.76 9.43 -10.78
N TYR A 98 14.34 8.93 -9.70
CA TYR A 98 14.99 9.73 -8.67
C TYR A 98 16.43 9.22 -8.46
N GLY A 99 17.40 10.14 -8.47
CA GLY A 99 18.77 9.83 -8.06
C GLY A 99 18.84 9.52 -6.56
N LEU A 100 19.74 8.64 -6.15
CA LEU A 100 19.91 8.26 -4.74
C LEU A 100 20.37 9.42 -3.84
N ASP A 101 21.00 10.43 -4.42
CA ASP A 101 21.38 11.67 -3.74
C ASP A 101 20.20 12.46 -3.18
N ARG A 102 19.00 12.22 -3.70
CA ARG A 102 17.75 12.83 -3.23
C ARG A 102 17.15 12.17 -1.98
N PHE A 103 17.76 11.09 -1.50
CA PHE A 103 17.31 10.40 -0.31
C PHE A 103 18.26 10.63 0.86
N SER A 104 17.73 10.55 2.07
CA SER A 104 18.47 10.89 3.28
C SER A 104 18.72 9.72 4.20
N ALA A 105 17.86 8.71 4.17
CA ALA A 105 17.94 7.57 5.08
C ALA A 105 17.07 6.39 4.61
N ILE A 106 17.37 5.22 5.13
CA ILE A 106 16.43 4.09 5.19
C ILE A 106 15.67 4.21 6.51
N ARG A 107 14.35 4.17 6.46
CA ARG A 107 13.48 4.21 7.64
C ARG A 107 12.73 2.90 7.77
N VAL A 108 12.78 2.30 8.95
CA VAL A 108 12.00 1.11 9.30
C VAL A 108 10.87 1.54 10.24
N GLU A 109 9.64 1.27 9.85
CA GLU A 109 8.43 1.66 10.58
C GLU A 109 7.61 0.42 10.90
N SER A 110 7.40 0.14 12.18
CA SER A 110 6.45 -0.87 12.62
C SER A 110 5.05 -0.27 12.68
N ARG A 111 4.06 -0.96 12.11
CA ARG A 111 2.66 -0.52 12.10
C ARG A 111 1.83 -1.44 12.98
N ALA A 112 1.14 -0.85 13.95
CA ALA A 112 0.11 -1.53 14.72
C ALA A 112 -1.27 -1.15 14.17
N GLY A 113 -2.19 -2.11 14.20
CA GLY A 113 -3.59 -1.84 13.86
C GLY A 113 -4.27 -0.86 14.82
N PRO A 114 -5.46 -0.35 14.48
CA PRO A 114 -6.27 0.44 15.39
C PRO A 114 -6.53 -0.36 16.67
N LEU A 115 -6.38 0.24 17.84
CA LEU A 115 -6.47 -0.34 19.17
C LEU A 115 -5.18 -1.01 19.70
N GLY A 116 -4.03 -0.80 19.06
CA GLY A 116 -2.77 -1.39 19.53
C GLY A 116 -2.71 -2.92 19.45
N THR A 117 -3.74 -3.54 18.89
CA THR A 117 -3.76 -4.96 18.62
C THR A 117 -2.87 -5.23 17.43
N ALA A 118 -1.97 -6.20 17.57
CA ALA A 118 -1.28 -6.79 16.44
C ALA A 118 -2.32 -7.54 15.58
N VAL A 119 -3.17 -6.82 14.88
CA VAL A 119 -4.01 -7.38 13.82
C VAL A 119 -3.09 -7.59 12.63
N SER A 120 -2.18 -8.54 12.76
CA SER A 120 -1.32 -8.93 11.67
C SER A 120 -2.01 -10.01 10.85
N THR A 121 -2.88 -9.57 9.98
CA THR A 121 -3.23 -10.38 8.80
C THR A 121 -2.32 -10.07 7.62
N GLY A 122 -1.13 -9.50 7.88
CA GLY A 122 -0.18 -9.13 6.83
C GLY A 122 1.12 -8.51 7.37
N PRO A 123 2.04 -8.16 6.48
CA PRO A 123 3.32 -7.56 6.85
C PRO A 123 3.10 -6.28 7.65
N ASN A 124 3.63 -6.25 8.87
CA ASN A 124 3.45 -5.16 9.82
C ASN A 124 4.64 -4.21 9.91
N GLU A 125 5.72 -4.51 9.24
CA GLU A 125 6.89 -3.64 9.14
C GLU A 125 7.09 -3.18 7.71
N VAL A 126 7.41 -1.90 7.56
CA VAL A 126 7.59 -1.24 6.27
C VAL A 126 8.97 -0.59 6.23
N VAL A 127 9.73 -0.93 5.21
CA VAL A 127 11.04 -0.34 4.94
C VAL A 127 10.88 0.75 3.88
N TRP A 128 11.25 1.95 4.26
CA TRP A 128 11.14 3.14 3.44
C TRP A 128 12.50 3.67 3.00
N LEU A 129 12.57 4.16 1.79
CA LEU A 129 13.61 5.06 1.34
C LEU A 129 13.08 6.50 1.55
N SER A 130 13.65 7.19 2.54
CA SER A 130 13.16 8.52 2.95
C SER A 130 13.72 9.61 2.07
N GLY A 131 12.83 10.33 1.39
CA GLY A 131 13.16 11.44 0.53
C GLY A 131 13.62 12.69 1.31
N ARG A 132 14.47 13.50 0.69
CA ARG A 132 14.73 14.88 1.13
C ARG A 132 13.54 15.78 0.78
N PRO A 133 13.44 16.99 1.32
CA PRO A 133 12.37 17.93 0.99
C PRO A 133 12.14 18.04 -0.52
N GLY A 134 10.91 17.82 -0.97
CA GLY A 134 10.54 17.79 -2.39
C GLY A 134 10.71 16.43 -3.10
N THR A 135 11.18 15.41 -2.41
CA THR A 135 11.26 14.03 -2.91
C THR A 135 10.33 13.14 -2.12
N PRO A 136 9.51 12.30 -2.76
CA PRO A 136 8.60 11.42 -2.03
C PRO A 136 9.33 10.31 -1.27
N ASP A 137 8.74 9.84 -0.18
CA ASP A 137 9.16 8.61 0.48
C ASP A 137 8.70 7.41 -0.36
N ILE A 138 9.57 6.40 -0.50
CA ILE A 138 9.32 5.22 -1.33
C ILE A 138 9.32 3.97 -0.44
N VAL A 139 8.32 3.12 -0.60
CA VAL A 139 8.26 1.82 0.08
C VAL A 139 9.09 0.81 -0.69
N LEU A 140 10.18 0.35 -0.10
CA LEU A 140 11.06 -0.66 -0.71
C LEU A 140 10.64 -2.09 -0.38
N ALA A 141 10.22 -2.33 0.86
CA ALA A 141 9.83 -3.67 1.30
C ALA A 141 8.74 -3.61 2.38
N ARG A 142 7.99 -4.69 2.47
CA ARG A 142 7.07 -5.00 3.57
C ARG A 142 7.47 -6.34 4.14
N THR A 143 7.65 -6.40 5.44
CA THR A 143 8.15 -7.58 6.12
C THR A 143 7.31 -7.91 7.34
N GLU A 144 7.48 -9.12 7.86
CA GLU A 144 6.83 -9.62 9.07
C GLU A 144 7.86 -9.86 10.17
N ASN A 145 7.41 -9.81 11.42
CA ASN A 145 8.14 -10.33 12.56
C ASN A 145 9.59 -9.82 12.71
N ARG A 146 9.79 -8.52 12.75
CA ARG A 146 11.11 -7.87 12.94
C ARG A 146 12.11 -8.09 11.80
N ALA A 147 11.71 -8.70 10.70
CA ALA A 147 12.58 -8.84 9.54
C ALA A 147 12.87 -7.49 8.85
N GLY A 148 12.04 -6.48 9.08
CA GLY A 148 12.22 -5.13 8.53
C GLY A 148 13.50 -4.46 8.99
N GLU A 149 13.90 -4.67 10.24
CA GLU A 149 15.17 -4.15 10.77
C GLU A 149 16.37 -4.75 10.03
N VAL A 150 16.37 -6.06 9.82
CA VAL A 150 17.44 -6.76 9.09
C VAL A 150 17.50 -6.28 7.65
N VAL A 151 16.35 -6.25 6.96
CA VAL A 151 16.24 -5.79 5.58
C VAL A 151 16.60 -4.30 5.46
N GLY A 152 16.20 -3.49 6.42
CA GLY A 152 16.57 -2.07 6.47
C GLY A 152 18.07 -1.85 6.60
N ARG A 153 18.76 -2.64 7.43
CA ARG A 153 20.22 -2.59 7.55
C ARG A 153 20.93 -3.06 6.27
N GLU A 154 20.42 -4.08 5.59
CA GLU A 154 20.95 -4.52 4.30
C GLU A 154 20.86 -3.41 3.25
N PHE A 155 19.69 -2.74 3.12
CA PHE A 155 19.54 -1.58 2.25
C PHE A 155 20.46 -0.43 2.67
N GLY A 156 20.55 -0.14 3.96
CA GLY A 156 21.42 0.91 4.48
C GLY A 156 22.88 0.70 4.12
N ALA A 157 23.38 -0.52 4.30
CA ALA A 157 24.74 -0.89 3.94
C ALA A 157 24.97 -0.83 2.41
N LEU A 158 24.01 -1.34 1.62
CA LEU A 158 24.10 -1.41 0.18
C LEU A 158 24.09 -0.01 -0.47
N LEU A 159 23.23 0.89 0.04
CA LEU A 159 23.06 2.25 -0.48
C LEU A 159 23.94 3.30 0.22
N LYS A 160 24.68 2.89 1.24
CA LYS A 160 25.48 3.77 2.11
C LYS A 160 24.63 4.89 2.76
N LEU A 161 23.41 4.56 3.12
CA LEU A 161 22.47 5.46 3.78
C LEU A 161 22.30 5.09 5.25
N PRO A 162 22.14 6.07 6.16
CA PRO A 162 21.86 5.79 7.57
C PRO A 162 20.51 5.12 7.72
N VAL A 163 20.43 4.16 8.63
CA VAL A 163 19.17 3.49 8.99
C VAL A 163 18.58 4.18 10.21
N LYS A 164 17.33 4.62 10.09
CA LYS A 164 16.56 5.23 11.18
C LYS A 164 15.42 4.30 11.56
N GLU A 165 15.45 3.83 12.77
CA GLU A 165 14.33 3.09 13.34
C GLU A 165 13.30 4.09 13.85
N THR A 166 12.11 4.02 13.31
CA THR A 166 10.98 4.81 13.79
C THR A 166 10.13 3.88 14.63
N GLY A 167 9.85 4.27 15.87
CA GLY A 167 9.01 3.46 16.76
C GLY A 167 7.64 3.12 16.14
N THR A 168 6.88 2.27 16.82
CA THR A 168 5.59 1.78 16.36
C THR A 168 4.61 2.92 16.10
N LYS A 169 4.16 3.07 14.86
CA LYS A 169 3.12 4.01 14.49
C LYS A 169 1.75 3.35 14.58
N VAL A 170 0.92 3.84 15.48
CA VAL A 170 -0.47 3.40 15.59
C VAL A 170 -1.28 4.07 14.48
N ILE A 171 -1.91 3.27 13.63
CA ILE A 171 -2.83 3.77 12.61
C ILE A 171 -4.11 4.17 13.35
N ARG A 172 -4.39 5.46 13.42
CA ARG A 172 -5.68 5.99 13.89
C ARG A 172 -6.60 6.12 12.68
N LEU A 173 -7.75 5.45 12.76
CA LEU A 173 -8.84 5.57 11.79
C LEU A 173 -9.53 6.92 11.92
#